data_fc4e2942b78b048189eb0b275ed694d3
#
_entry.id   fc4e2942b78b048189eb0b275ed694d3
#
_cell.length_a   1.000
_cell.length_b   1.000
_cell.length_c   1.000
_cell.angle_alpha   90.00
_cell.angle_beta   90.00
_cell.angle_gamma   90.00
#
_symmetry.space_group_name_H-M   'P 1'
#
loop_
_entity.id
_entity.type
_entity.pdbx_description
1 polymer ?
#
loop_
_entity_poly.entity_id
_entity_poly.type
_entity_poly.pdbx_seq_one_letter_code
_entity_poly.pdbx_strand_id
1 'polypeptide(L)'
;MLKIIFGTESGNAEMGAEDMVTALTEAGLEAVAVAMDVYDVEELADEEHIILMTSTYGEGELPMTAAPFYENLKTVSPDLKGVKFSAFGLGDSTYETYNQAIKSLMVLMTELGAEQVGEPGFHDAALPYSISDMAVCWANRQFIFA
;
A
#
# COMPACT_ATOMS: atom_id res chain seq x y z
N MET A 1 -1.48 -10.16 -12.64
CA MET A 1 -1.01 -10.41 -11.27
C MET A 1 -1.08 -9.14 -10.44
N LEU A 2 -1.63 -9.22 -9.23
CA LEU A 2 -1.64 -8.11 -8.29
C LEU A 2 -0.33 -8.09 -7.52
N LYS A 3 0.34 -6.95 -7.48
CA LYS A 3 1.52 -6.76 -6.63
C LYS A 3 1.15 -5.89 -5.45
N ILE A 4 1.43 -6.37 -4.25
CA ILE A 4 1.26 -5.62 -3.03
C ILE A 4 2.63 -5.08 -2.64
N ILE A 5 2.82 -3.78 -2.85
CA ILE A 5 4.10 -3.12 -2.62
C ILE A 5 4.02 -2.47 -1.25
N PHE A 6 4.77 -2.98 -0.28
CA PHE A 6 4.63 -2.57 1.11
C PHE A 6 5.86 -1.85 1.65
N GLY A 7 5.61 -0.89 2.54
CA GLY A 7 6.64 -0.20 3.30
C GLY A 7 6.41 -0.39 4.79
N THR A 8 7.44 -0.70 5.53
CA THR A 8 7.34 -1.03 6.95
C THR A 8 8.56 -0.56 7.74
N GLU A 9 8.35 -0.31 9.03
CA GLU A 9 9.41 -0.03 9.99
C GLU A 9 9.64 -1.24 10.89
N SER A 10 8.55 -1.88 11.32
CA SER A 10 8.59 -2.97 12.31
C SER A 10 8.16 -4.33 11.76
N GLY A 11 7.84 -4.42 10.47
CA GLY A 11 7.36 -5.67 9.85
C GLY A 11 5.84 -5.84 9.87
N ASN A 12 5.08 -4.93 10.46
CA ASN A 12 3.62 -5.05 10.54
C ASN A 12 2.95 -4.97 9.16
N ALA A 13 3.40 -4.07 8.31
CA ALA A 13 2.85 -3.94 6.96
C ALA A 13 3.20 -5.17 6.11
N GLU A 14 4.39 -5.74 6.30
CA GLU A 14 4.79 -6.98 5.63
C GLU A 14 3.87 -8.13 6.00
N MET A 15 3.58 -8.30 7.29
CA MET A 15 2.67 -9.33 7.77
C MET A 15 1.27 -9.17 7.16
N GLY A 16 0.74 -7.95 7.16
CA GLY A 16 -0.56 -7.66 6.57
C GLY A 16 -0.59 -7.92 5.07
N ALA A 17 0.48 -7.57 4.37
CA ALA A 17 0.60 -7.81 2.94
C ALA A 17 0.63 -9.30 2.61
N GLU A 18 1.36 -10.09 3.38
CA GLU A 18 1.43 -11.54 3.19
C GLU A 18 0.09 -12.22 3.44
N ASP A 19 -0.64 -11.79 4.47
CA ASP A 19 -1.98 -12.31 4.74
C ASP A 19 -2.97 -11.94 3.64
N MET A 20 -2.83 -10.75 3.08
CA MET A 20 -3.63 -10.30 1.94
C MET A 20 -3.34 -11.17 0.69
N VAL A 21 -2.06 -11.47 0.44
CA VAL A 21 -1.67 -12.37 -0.66
C VAL A 21 -2.34 -13.75 -0.49
N THR A 22 -2.31 -14.29 0.72
CA THR A 22 -2.94 -15.58 1.01
C THR A 22 -4.44 -15.55 0.69
N ALA A 23 -5.14 -14.53 1.14
CA ALA A 23 -6.59 -14.41 0.91
C ALA A 23 -6.92 -14.27 -0.57
N LEU A 24 -6.17 -13.46 -1.31
CA LEU A 24 -6.39 -13.25 -2.74
C LEU A 24 -6.08 -14.51 -3.53
N THR A 25 -5.01 -15.20 -3.19
CA THR A 25 -4.62 -16.45 -3.86
C THR A 25 -5.67 -17.54 -3.63
N GLU A 26 -6.19 -17.67 -2.42
CA GLU A 26 -7.26 -18.63 -2.11
C GLU A 26 -8.54 -18.34 -2.89
N ALA A 27 -8.77 -17.09 -3.25
CA ALA A 27 -9.92 -16.68 -4.05
C ALA A 27 -9.69 -16.84 -5.56
N GLY A 28 -8.52 -17.35 -5.98
CA GLY A 28 -8.20 -17.58 -7.39
C GLY A 28 -7.51 -16.43 -8.08
N LEU A 29 -7.09 -15.40 -7.34
CA LEU A 29 -6.36 -14.26 -7.89
C LEU A 29 -4.86 -14.43 -7.65
N GLU A 30 -4.05 -14.16 -8.68
CA GLU A 30 -2.60 -14.19 -8.53
C GLU A 30 -2.13 -12.92 -7.84
N ALA A 31 -1.40 -13.06 -6.74
CA ALA A 31 -0.89 -11.93 -5.98
C ALA A 31 0.49 -12.25 -5.40
N VAL A 32 1.32 -11.22 -5.23
CA VAL A 32 2.64 -11.33 -4.63
C VAL A 32 2.93 -10.07 -3.81
N ALA A 33 3.63 -10.22 -2.70
CA ALA A 33 4.06 -9.09 -1.87
C ALA A 33 5.52 -8.77 -2.16
N VAL A 34 5.83 -7.47 -2.33
CA VAL A 34 7.17 -6.98 -2.62
C VAL A 34 7.45 -5.79 -1.72
N ALA A 35 8.62 -5.78 -1.08
CA ALA A 35 9.02 -4.64 -0.25
C ALA A 35 9.36 -3.42 -1.11
N MET A 36 8.97 -2.24 -0.64
CA MET A 36 9.21 -0.99 -1.37
C MET A 36 10.68 -0.70 -1.62
N ASP A 37 11.56 -1.09 -0.70
CA ASP A 37 13.00 -0.86 -0.84
C ASP A 37 13.67 -1.79 -1.86
N VAL A 38 12.98 -2.85 -2.27
CA VAL A 38 13.46 -3.81 -3.27
C VAL A 38 12.84 -3.53 -4.64
N TYR A 39 11.66 -2.91 -4.68
CA TYR A 39 10.92 -2.69 -5.93
C TYR A 39 11.54 -1.56 -6.74
N ASP A 40 11.75 -1.79 -8.05
CA ASP A 40 12.24 -0.78 -8.96
C ASP A 40 11.06 0.08 -9.44
N VAL A 41 11.07 1.37 -9.11
CA VAL A 41 9.97 2.29 -9.47
C VAL A 41 9.78 2.44 -10.97
N GLU A 42 10.81 2.16 -11.78
CA GLU A 42 10.69 2.21 -13.23
C GLU A 42 9.77 1.12 -13.77
N GLU A 43 9.59 0.03 -13.03
CA GLU A 43 8.68 -1.05 -13.40
C GLU A 43 7.21 -0.70 -13.20
N LEU A 44 6.90 0.34 -12.41
CA LEU A 44 5.52 0.72 -12.14
C LEU A 44 4.74 1.06 -13.42
N ALA A 45 5.39 1.66 -14.39
CA ALA A 45 4.72 2.05 -15.65
C ALA A 45 4.18 0.84 -16.43
N ASP A 46 4.71 -0.35 -16.17
CA ASP A 46 4.30 -1.59 -16.85
C ASP A 46 3.24 -2.38 -16.08
N GLU A 47 2.85 -1.91 -14.90
CA GLU A 47 1.86 -2.59 -14.06
C GLU A 47 0.44 -2.20 -14.47
N GLU A 48 -0.50 -3.13 -14.33
CA GLU A 48 -1.92 -2.86 -14.58
C GLU A 48 -2.61 -2.38 -13.31
N HIS A 49 -2.42 -3.12 -12.21
CA HIS A 49 -3.04 -2.80 -10.93
C HIS A 49 -2.10 -3.21 -9.80
N ILE A 50 -1.83 -2.28 -8.90
CA ILE A 50 -1.00 -2.52 -7.73
C ILE A 50 -1.76 -2.14 -6.45
N ILE A 51 -1.33 -2.71 -5.33
CA ILE A 51 -1.80 -2.33 -4.00
C ILE A 51 -0.61 -1.73 -3.27
N LEU A 52 -0.76 -0.49 -2.81
CA LEU A 52 0.24 0.15 -1.96
C LEU A 52 -0.16 -0.01 -0.52
N MET A 53 0.77 -0.46 0.32
CA MET A 53 0.50 -0.69 1.74
C MET A 53 1.69 -0.20 2.56
N THR A 54 1.46 0.77 3.44
CA THR A 54 2.54 1.29 4.27
C THR A 54 2.03 1.71 5.65
N SER A 55 2.92 1.60 6.63
CA SER A 55 2.70 2.18 7.94
C SER A 55 3.15 3.65 7.94
N THR A 56 2.66 4.40 8.92
CA THR A 56 3.13 5.75 9.20
C THR A 56 4.04 5.68 10.43
N TYR A 57 5.25 6.22 10.30
CA TYR A 57 6.24 6.21 11.36
C TYR A 57 6.31 7.57 12.04
N GLY A 58 6.42 7.56 13.38
CA GLY A 58 6.56 8.78 14.15
C GLY A 58 5.44 9.79 13.89
N GLU A 59 5.81 11.00 13.53
CA GLU A 59 4.88 12.12 13.31
C GLU A 59 4.44 12.27 11.86
N GLY A 60 4.12 11.17 11.20
CA GLY A 60 3.65 11.19 9.81
C GLY A 60 4.72 10.84 8.79
N GLU A 61 5.85 10.35 9.26
CA GLU A 61 6.97 10.01 8.39
C GLU A 61 6.76 8.68 7.70
N LEU A 62 7.37 8.53 6.52
CA LEU A 62 7.44 7.27 5.82
C LEU A 62 8.36 6.31 6.57
N PRO A 63 8.00 5.02 6.70
CA PRO A 63 8.89 4.05 7.32
C PRO A 63 10.16 3.86 6.50
N MET A 64 11.17 3.27 7.13
CA MET A 64 12.51 3.11 6.57
C MET A 64 12.51 2.49 5.16
N THR A 65 11.66 1.50 4.90
CA THR A 65 11.62 0.86 3.59
C THR A 65 10.81 1.63 2.56
N ALA A 66 9.92 2.52 2.99
CA ALA A 66 9.08 3.31 2.08
C ALA A 66 9.73 4.63 1.66
N ALA A 67 10.57 5.22 2.50
CA ALA A 67 11.18 6.52 2.21
C ALA A 67 12.00 6.52 0.91
N PRO A 68 12.89 5.52 0.66
CA PRO A 68 13.61 5.47 -0.62
C PRO A 68 12.68 5.29 -1.82
N PHE A 69 11.63 4.50 -1.68
CA PHE A 69 10.64 4.30 -2.74
C PHE A 69 9.97 5.63 -3.12
N TYR A 70 9.54 6.38 -2.13
CA TYR A 70 8.91 7.70 -2.33
C TYR A 70 9.87 8.67 -3.01
N GLU A 71 11.12 8.76 -2.54
CA GLU A 71 12.11 9.64 -3.14
C GLU A 71 12.46 9.24 -4.57
N ASN A 72 12.56 7.94 -4.85
CA ASN A 72 12.82 7.44 -6.19
C ASN A 72 11.66 7.74 -7.14
N LEU A 73 10.41 7.64 -6.66
CA LEU A 73 9.25 8.04 -7.46
C LEU A 73 9.31 9.50 -7.86
N LYS A 74 9.71 10.37 -6.96
CA LYS A 74 9.85 11.81 -7.24
C LYS A 74 10.97 12.08 -8.22
N THR A 75 12.09 11.40 -8.06
CA THR A 75 13.28 11.61 -8.90
C THR A 75 13.09 11.06 -10.31
N VAL A 76 12.61 9.82 -10.43
CA VAL A 76 12.39 9.16 -11.72
C VAL A 76 11.17 9.73 -12.41
N SER A 77 10.15 10.08 -11.64
CA SER A 77 8.90 10.66 -12.15
C SER A 77 8.31 9.86 -13.31
N PRO A 78 8.08 8.54 -13.14
CA PRO A 78 7.58 7.72 -14.24
C PRO A 78 6.18 8.16 -14.66
N ASP A 79 5.86 7.97 -15.95
CA ASP A 79 4.51 8.22 -16.44
C ASP A 79 3.63 7.02 -16.09
N LEU A 80 2.72 7.21 -15.15
CA LEU A 80 1.85 6.14 -14.64
C LEU A 80 0.45 6.19 -15.25
N LYS A 81 0.27 6.86 -16.37
CA LYS A 81 -1.00 6.88 -17.08
C LYS A 81 -1.38 5.46 -17.49
N GLY A 82 -2.58 5.02 -17.11
CA GLY A 82 -3.05 3.67 -17.37
C GLY A 82 -2.78 2.68 -16.24
N VAL A 83 -2.00 3.06 -15.23
CA VAL A 83 -1.77 2.24 -14.05
C VAL A 83 -2.86 2.52 -13.02
N LYS A 84 -3.42 1.45 -12.45
CA LYS A 84 -4.41 1.56 -11.37
C LYS A 84 -3.77 1.17 -10.06
N PHE A 85 -4.16 1.85 -8.99
CA PHE A 85 -3.67 1.50 -7.65
C PHE A 85 -4.78 1.53 -6.63
N SER A 86 -4.62 0.68 -5.63
CA SER A 86 -5.44 0.69 -4.42
C SER A 86 -4.50 0.85 -3.23
N ALA A 87 -4.99 1.42 -2.14
CA ALA A 87 -4.12 1.80 -1.02
C ALA A 87 -4.66 1.32 0.31
N PHE A 88 -3.77 0.84 1.17
CA PHE A 88 -4.08 0.44 2.55
C PHE A 88 -3.00 0.99 3.48
N GLY A 89 -3.42 1.76 4.49
CA GLY A 89 -2.49 2.37 5.43
C GLY A 89 -2.62 1.80 6.83
N LEU A 90 -1.48 1.70 7.53
CA LEU A 90 -1.42 1.37 8.94
C LEU A 90 -1.02 2.61 9.72
N GLY A 91 -1.76 2.95 10.75
CA GLY A 91 -1.48 4.12 11.56
C GLY A 91 -2.10 4.04 12.95
N ASP A 92 -2.05 5.13 13.67
CA ASP A 92 -2.61 5.25 15.02
C ASP A 92 -3.36 6.58 15.10
N SER A 93 -4.67 6.51 15.30
CA SER A 93 -5.53 7.70 15.31
C SER A 93 -5.30 8.62 16.52
N THR A 94 -4.48 8.19 17.50
CA THR A 94 -4.06 9.06 18.62
C THR A 94 -3.05 10.10 18.18
N TYR A 95 -2.44 9.97 16.98
CA TYR A 95 -1.54 10.95 16.39
C TYR A 95 -2.26 11.82 15.38
N GLU A 96 -1.91 13.11 15.33
CA GLU A 96 -2.48 14.05 14.35
C GLU A 96 -2.18 13.65 12.91
N THR A 97 -1.06 12.96 12.71
CA THR A 97 -0.57 12.53 11.40
C THR A 97 -1.03 11.12 11.02
N TYR A 98 -2.18 10.70 11.55
CA TYR A 98 -2.75 9.38 11.30
C TYR A 98 -2.80 9.06 9.80
N ASN A 99 -2.15 7.96 9.41
CA ASN A 99 -2.06 7.48 8.02
C ASN A 99 -1.50 8.50 7.01
N GLN A 100 -0.67 9.44 7.47
CA GLN A 100 -0.09 10.45 6.60
C GLN A 100 0.81 9.84 5.51
N ALA A 101 1.55 8.77 5.84
CA ALA A 101 2.47 8.14 4.89
C ALA A 101 1.73 7.60 3.66
N ILE A 102 0.66 6.84 3.85
CA ILE A 102 -0.10 6.30 2.71
C ILE A 102 -0.77 7.43 1.91
N LYS A 103 -1.24 8.46 2.59
CA LYS A 103 -1.85 9.61 1.92
C LYS A 103 -0.85 10.33 1.02
N SER A 104 0.40 10.49 1.49
CA SER A 104 1.46 11.10 0.69
C SER A 104 1.76 10.28 -0.56
N LEU A 105 1.81 8.97 -0.45
CA LEU A 105 2.01 8.08 -1.60
C LEU A 105 0.84 8.17 -2.59
N MET A 106 -0.39 8.20 -2.09
CA MET A 106 -1.59 8.31 -2.93
C MET A 106 -1.56 9.59 -3.77
N VAL A 107 -1.21 10.70 -3.14
CA VAL A 107 -1.11 12.00 -3.83
C VAL A 107 -0.05 11.93 -4.93
N LEU A 108 1.13 11.40 -4.61
CA LEU A 108 2.22 11.31 -5.58
C LEU A 108 1.86 10.40 -6.75
N MET A 109 1.26 9.24 -6.50
CA MET A 109 0.81 8.33 -7.55
C MET A 109 -0.18 9.02 -8.50
N THR A 110 -1.13 9.77 -7.94
CA THR A 110 -2.12 10.50 -8.72
C THR A 110 -1.45 11.61 -9.56
N GLU A 111 -0.50 12.33 -9.00
CA GLU A 111 0.25 13.35 -9.71
C GLU A 111 1.04 12.78 -10.90
N LEU A 112 1.49 11.53 -10.78
CA LEU A 112 2.21 10.84 -11.85
C LEU A 112 1.28 10.22 -12.91
N GLY A 113 -0.02 10.31 -12.72
CA GLY A 113 -1.00 9.87 -13.70
C GLY A 113 -1.73 8.58 -13.37
N ALA A 114 -1.41 7.92 -12.27
CA ALA A 114 -2.09 6.69 -11.85
C ALA A 114 -3.51 6.97 -11.38
N GLU A 115 -4.40 6.00 -11.59
CA GLU A 115 -5.79 6.10 -11.19
C GLU A 115 -6.04 5.31 -9.91
N GLN A 116 -6.57 5.97 -8.88
CA GLN A 116 -6.97 5.29 -7.66
C GLN A 116 -8.26 4.51 -7.89
N VAL A 117 -8.26 3.24 -7.51
CA VAL A 117 -9.42 2.35 -7.65
C VAL A 117 -9.94 1.99 -6.27
N GLY A 118 -11.23 2.26 -6.05
CA GLY A 118 -11.88 1.98 -4.79
C GLY A 118 -11.48 2.95 -3.69
N GLU A 119 -11.97 2.70 -2.49
CA GLU A 119 -11.65 3.51 -1.33
C GLU A 119 -10.42 2.96 -0.61
N PRO A 120 -9.57 3.82 -0.05
CA PRO A 120 -8.43 3.35 0.71
C PRO A 120 -8.88 2.64 1.98
N GLY A 121 -8.14 1.61 2.39
CA GLY A 121 -8.36 0.95 3.66
C GLY A 121 -7.36 1.48 4.70
N PHE A 122 -7.74 1.39 5.97
CA PHE A 122 -6.90 1.84 7.06
C PHE A 122 -6.99 0.87 8.23
N HIS A 123 -5.84 0.59 8.84
CA HIS A 123 -5.78 -0.04 10.16
C HIS A 123 -5.43 1.02 11.19
N ASP A 124 -6.15 1.03 12.30
CA ASP A 124 -5.92 1.96 13.39
C ASP A 124 -5.44 1.18 14.62
N ALA A 125 -4.20 1.43 15.03
CA ALA A 125 -3.59 0.76 16.18
C ALA A 125 -4.28 1.08 17.51
N ALA A 126 -5.05 2.17 17.57
CA ALA A 126 -5.82 2.53 18.77
C ALA A 126 -7.10 1.69 18.94
N LEU A 127 -7.49 0.92 17.92
CA LEU A 127 -8.70 0.09 17.95
C LEU A 127 -8.33 -1.39 18.14
N PRO A 128 -9.26 -2.22 18.67
CA PRO A 128 -8.97 -3.62 19.01
C PRO A 128 -9.03 -4.59 17.83
N TYR A 129 -8.79 -4.13 16.61
CA TYR A 129 -8.83 -4.98 15.43
C TYR A 129 -7.42 -5.34 14.99
N SER A 130 -7.22 -6.58 14.52
CA SER A 130 -5.90 -7.00 14.03
C SER A 130 -5.63 -6.42 12.64
N ILE A 131 -4.34 -6.25 12.32
CA ILE A 131 -3.91 -5.81 11.00
C ILE A 131 -4.37 -6.80 9.94
N SER A 132 -4.18 -8.11 10.20
CA SER A 132 -4.56 -9.17 9.26
C SER A 132 -6.06 -9.15 8.97
N ASP A 133 -6.89 -9.06 10.00
CA ASP A 133 -8.35 -9.06 9.82
C ASP A 133 -8.80 -7.86 9.00
N MET A 134 -8.27 -6.68 9.29
CA MET A 134 -8.64 -5.45 8.57
C MET A 134 -8.16 -5.47 7.13
N ALA A 135 -6.93 -5.92 6.91
CA ALA A 135 -6.35 -5.98 5.56
C ALA A 135 -7.09 -7.01 4.68
N VAL A 136 -7.34 -8.19 5.21
CA VAL A 136 -8.05 -9.25 4.48
C VAL A 136 -9.50 -8.83 4.18
N CYS A 137 -10.18 -8.22 5.15
CA CYS A 137 -11.54 -7.74 4.95
C CYS A 137 -11.61 -6.68 3.85
N TRP A 138 -10.67 -5.73 3.86
CA TRP A 138 -10.59 -4.70 2.83
C TRP A 138 -10.32 -5.31 1.45
N ALA A 139 -9.35 -6.24 1.36
CA ALA A 139 -9.02 -6.89 0.10
C ALA A 139 -10.21 -7.66 -0.47
N ASN A 140 -10.95 -8.36 0.38
CA ASN A 140 -12.14 -9.09 -0.05
C ASN A 140 -13.18 -8.15 -0.65
N ARG A 141 -13.43 -7.01 -0.02
CA ARG A 141 -14.40 -6.05 -0.54
C ARG A 141 -13.95 -5.43 -1.86
N GLN A 142 -12.65 -5.16 -2.02
CA GLN A 142 -12.11 -4.48 -3.20
C GLN A 142 -11.97 -5.41 -4.40
N PHE A 143 -11.63 -6.67 -4.18
CA PHE A 143 -11.19 -7.55 -5.27
C PHE A 143 -12.04 -8.83 -5.44
N ILE A 144 -12.80 -9.23 -4.42
CA ILE A 144 -13.54 -10.50 -4.44
C ILE A 144 -15.04 -10.27 -4.49
N PHE A 145 -15.54 -9.36 -3.67
CA PHE A 145 -16.98 -9.09 -3.57
C PHE A 145 -17.41 -7.75 -4.18
N ALA A 146 -16.52 -7.10 -4.88
CA ALA A 146 -16.82 -5.82 -5.52
C ALA A 146 -17.71 -5.98 -6.74
#